data_c445f2e110c4be15a36715c618aff180
#
_entry.id   c445f2e110c4be15a36715c618aff180
#
_cell.length_a   1.000
_cell.length_b   1.000
_cell.length_c   1.000
_cell.angle_alpha   90.00
_cell.angle_beta   90.00
_cell.angle_gamma   90.00
#
_symmetry.space_group_name_H-M   'P 1'
#
loop_
_entity.id
_entity.type
_entity.pdbx_description
1 polymer ?
#
loop_
_entity_poly.entity_id
_entity_poly.type
_entity_poly.pdbx_seq_one_letter_code
_entity_poly.pdbx_strand_id
1 'polypeptide(L)'
;MLLSSVLLSAFFAGVVATLVTVAIEKFGGRTGGVLATVPTTIIPAAIGMYSMSTGSEFDRAMSVVPLGMLVNALFLLVWMKVPTRFGTGLVATMILSLLVWASVGTIGLYGANLVQEKGLSELSFGLLLLLILILLGIWSTWTSAPAPKGKHRVRPFVLIARGG
;
A
#
# COMPACT_ATOMS: atom_id res chain seq x y z
N MET A 1 25.17 13.33 -1.12
CA MET A 1 24.07 13.07 -0.16
C MET A 1 22.85 12.39 -0.80
N LEU A 2 22.30 12.86 -1.92
CA LEU A 2 21.13 12.25 -2.59
C LEU A 2 21.36 10.77 -2.98
N LEU A 3 22.50 10.43 -3.54
CA LEU A 3 22.79 9.07 -4.01
C LEU A 3 22.84 8.04 -2.86
N SER A 4 23.43 8.41 -1.74
CA SER A 4 23.49 7.53 -0.56
C SER A 4 22.12 7.28 0.06
N SER A 5 21.26 8.30 0.11
CA SER A 5 19.88 8.16 0.60
C SER A 5 19.03 7.29 -0.33
N VAL A 6 19.17 7.45 -1.65
CA VAL A 6 18.48 6.61 -2.65
C VAL A 6 18.93 5.16 -2.56
N LEU A 7 20.24 4.91 -2.46
CA LEU A 7 20.78 3.55 -2.32
C LEU A 7 20.34 2.89 -1.02
N LEU A 8 20.31 3.65 0.09
CA LEU A 8 19.83 3.15 1.38
C LEU A 8 18.35 2.79 1.33
N SER A 9 17.53 3.66 0.75
CA SER A 9 16.09 3.40 0.57
C SER A 9 15.83 2.20 -0.33
N ALA A 10 16.57 2.05 -1.43
CA ALA A 10 16.47 0.91 -2.34
C ALA A 10 16.87 -0.40 -1.63
N PHE A 11 17.94 -0.38 -0.83
CA PHE A 11 18.36 -1.52 -0.04
C PHE A 11 17.27 -1.97 0.95
N PHE A 12 16.73 -1.04 1.74
CA PHE A 12 15.66 -1.35 2.69
C PHE A 12 14.39 -1.84 1.99
N ALA A 13 14.02 -1.25 0.85
CA ALA A 13 12.89 -1.70 0.05
C ALA A 13 13.07 -3.15 -0.43
N GLY A 14 14.27 -3.50 -0.92
CA GLY A 14 14.62 -4.85 -1.33
C GLY A 14 14.56 -5.85 -0.17
N VAL A 15 15.08 -5.49 1.00
CA VAL A 15 15.00 -6.33 2.22
C VAL A 15 13.55 -6.58 2.61
N VAL A 16 12.72 -5.53 2.66
CA VAL A 16 11.29 -5.63 3.00
C VAL A 16 10.56 -6.50 1.98
N ALA A 17 10.75 -6.28 0.68
CA ALA A 17 10.12 -7.08 -0.36
C ALA A 17 10.47 -8.57 -0.23
N THR A 18 11.74 -8.88 0.07
CA THR A 18 12.20 -10.25 0.29
C THR A 18 11.54 -10.87 1.53
N LEU A 19 11.50 -10.15 2.65
CA LEU A 19 10.87 -10.63 3.89
C LEU A 19 9.38 -10.89 3.72
N VAL A 20 8.66 -10.00 3.03
CA VAL A 20 7.24 -10.16 2.70
C VAL A 20 7.02 -11.39 1.82
N THR A 21 7.84 -11.59 0.80
CA THR A 21 7.74 -12.75 -0.09
C THR A 21 7.93 -14.06 0.69
N VAL A 22 8.96 -14.11 1.56
CA VAL A 22 9.20 -15.27 2.45
C VAL A 22 8.03 -15.50 3.42
N ALA A 23 7.45 -14.42 3.96
CA ALA A 23 6.30 -14.52 4.85
C ALA A 23 5.06 -15.07 4.13
N ILE A 24 4.79 -14.63 2.90
CA ILE A 24 3.68 -15.15 2.07
C ILE A 24 3.87 -16.65 1.81
N GLU A 25 5.08 -17.07 1.50
CA GLU A 25 5.38 -18.48 1.22
C GLU A 25 5.27 -19.35 2.48
N LYS A 26 5.75 -18.87 3.62
CA LYS A 26 5.79 -19.62 4.86
C LYS A 26 4.44 -19.69 5.58
N PHE A 27 3.72 -18.58 5.65
CA PHE A 27 2.47 -18.43 6.42
C PHE A 27 1.21 -18.48 5.56
N GLY A 28 1.36 -18.54 4.23
CA GLY A 28 0.26 -18.56 3.27
C GLY A 28 -0.23 -17.15 2.90
N GLY A 29 -0.99 -17.06 1.80
CA GLY A 29 -1.37 -15.79 1.20
C GLY A 29 -2.19 -14.86 2.09
N ARG A 30 -2.99 -15.39 3.02
CA ARG A 30 -3.79 -14.56 3.94
C ARG A 30 -2.92 -13.82 4.95
N THR A 31 -2.06 -14.54 5.66
CA THR A 31 -1.17 -13.97 6.68
C THR A 31 -0.05 -13.15 6.03
N GLY A 32 0.52 -13.66 4.94
CA GLY A 32 1.53 -12.94 4.18
C GLY A 32 0.96 -11.68 3.52
N GLY A 33 -0.28 -11.71 3.03
CA GLY A 33 -0.97 -10.53 2.50
C GLY A 33 -1.19 -9.45 3.55
N VAL A 34 -1.58 -9.82 4.77
CA VAL A 34 -1.68 -8.87 5.90
C VAL A 34 -0.32 -8.28 6.23
N LEU A 35 0.74 -9.08 6.27
CA LEU A 35 2.11 -8.61 6.51
C LEU A 35 2.60 -7.70 5.36
N ALA A 36 2.21 -7.97 4.13
CA ALA A 36 2.52 -7.12 2.98
C ALA A 36 1.80 -5.77 3.01
N THR A 37 0.63 -5.70 3.64
CA THR A 37 -0.13 -4.44 3.81
C THR A 37 0.33 -3.63 5.03
N VAL A 38 1.09 -4.23 5.96
CA VAL A 38 1.78 -3.46 6.99
C VAL A 38 2.76 -2.51 6.27
N PRO A 39 2.70 -1.20 6.53
CA PRO A 39 3.45 -0.22 5.75
C PRO A 39 4.95 -0.23 6.12
N THR A 40 5.58 -1.38 5.95
CA THR A 40 7.01 -1.57 6.22
C THR A 40 7.89 -0.69 5.33
N THR A 41 7.41 -0.33 4.13
CA THR A 41 8.07 0.62 3.22
C THR A 41 7.92 2.07 3.67
N ILE A 42 6.93 2.38 4.51
CA ILE A 42 6.74 3.74 5.05
C ILE A 42 7.85 4.11 6.03
N ILE A 43 8.37 3.16 6.81
CA ILE A 43 9.41 3.44 7.80
C ILE A 43 10.69 3.99 7.14
N PRO A 44 11.29 3.32 6.13
CA PRO A 44 12.43 3.90 5.40
C PRO A 44 12.11 5.21 4.69
N ALA A 45 10.90 5.34 4.10
CA ALA A 45 10.47 6.56 3.45
C ALA A 45 10.31 7.72 4.45
N ALA A 46 9.72 7.47 5.62
CA ALA A 46 9.57 8.45 6.69
C ALA A 46 10.92 8.92 7.23
N ILE A 47 11.89 8.02 7.44
CA ILE A 47 13.25 8.37 7.85
C ILE A 47 13.92 9.23 6.78
N GLY A 48 13.79 8.86 5.50
CA GLY A 48 14.31 9.65 4.39
C GLY A 48 13.70 11.05 4.32
N MET A 49 12.39 11.17 4.43
CA MET A 49 11.70 12.46 4.43
C MET A 49 12.04 13.31 5.66
N TYR A 50 12.08 12.71 6.84
CA TYR A 50 12.43 13.42 8.08
C TYR A 50 13.83 14.05 8.01
N SER A 51 14.77 13.37 7.36
CA SER A 51 16.14 13.90 7.19
C SER A 51 16.26 15.03 6.15
N MET A 52 15.25 15.24 5.30
CA MET A 52 15.29 16.16 4.17
C MET A 52 14.27 17.31 4.26
N SER A 53 13.30 17.24 5.16
CA SER A 53 12.20 18.20 5.27
C SER A 53 12.20 18.92 6.62
N THR A 54 11.57 20.10 6.67
CA THR A 54 11.24 20.79 7.93
C THR A 54 10.10 20.03 8.64
N GLY A 55 9.99 20.18 9.98
CA GLY A 55 9.00 19.43 10.77
C GLY A 55 7.57 19.55 10.21
N SER A 56 7.14 20.74 9.81
CA SER A 56 5.80 20.98 9.24
C SER A 56 5.57 20.30 7.90
N GLU A 57 6.58 20.22 7.05
CA GLU A 57 6.49 19.50 5.76
C GLU A 57 6.41 17.99 5.97
N PHE A 58 7.15 17.48 6.97
CA PHE A 58 7.11 16.08 7.35
C PHE A 58 5.72 15.70 7.88
N ASP A 59 5.15 16.50 8.81
CA ASP A 59 3.83 16.25 9.39
C ASP A 59 2.75 16.23 8.30
N ARG A 60 2.82 17.18 7.36
CA ARG A 60 1.92 17.24 6.21
C ARG A 60 2.05 16.01 5.31
N ALA A 61 3.27 15.58 4.99
CA ALA A 61 3.50 14.39 4.19
C ALA A 61 2.95 13.14 4.88
N MET A 62 3.12 13.02 6.21
CA MET A 62 2.63 11.88 6.97
C MET A 62 1.11 11.85 7.10
N SER A 63 0.43 13.00 7.17
CA SER A 63 -1.03 13.06 7.24
C SER A 63 -1.72 12.53 5.98
N VAL A 64 -1.06 12.57 4.82
CA VAL A 64 -1.58 12.06 3.53
C VAL A 64 -1.27 10.57 3.29
N VAL A 65 -0.39 9.97 4.09
CA VAL A 65 -0.03 8.55 3.95
C VAL A 65 -1.27 7.62 4.01
N PRO A 66 -2.22 7.77 4.95
CA PRO A 66 -3.42 6.93 4.99
C PRO A 66 -4.26 7.02 3.71
N LEU A 67 -4.27 8.17 3.02
CA LEU A 67 -4.92 8.30 1.71
C LEU A 67 -4.25 7.40 0.66
N GLY A 68 -2.92 7.44 0.56
CA GLY A 68 -2.19 6.58 -0.36
C GLY A 68 -2.44 5.09 -0.10
N MET A 69 -2.48 4.70 1.19
CA MET A 69 -2.82 3.32 1.58
C MET A 69 -4.25 2.94 1.18
N LEU A 70 -5.23 3.82 1.38
CA LEU A 70 -6.63 3.58 1.01
C LEU A 70 -6.79 3.44 -0.50
N VAL A 71 -6.18 4.33 -1.27
CA VAL A 71 -6.19 4.30 -2.74
C VAL A 71 -5.59 3.00 -3.27
N ASN A 72 -4.47 2.56 -2.69
CA ASN A 72 -3.83 1.30 -3.06
C ASN A 72 -4.67 0.07 -2.66
N ALA A 73 -5.32 0.10 -1.50
CA ALA A 73 -6.24 -0.95 -1.07
C ALA A 73 -7.44 -1.08 -2.02
N LEU A 74 -8.00 0.03 -2.48
CA LEU A 74 -9.09 0.04 -3.45
C LEU A 74 -8.64 -0.50 -4.82
N PHE A 75 -7.44 -0.13 -5.28
CA PHE A 75 -6.84 -0.70 -6.48
C PHE A 75 -6.78 -2.23 -6.39
N LEU A 76 -6.24 -2.76 -5.30
CA LEU A 76 -6.13 -4.21 -5.08
C LEU A 76 -7.52 -4.88 -4.96
N LEU A 77 -8.49 -4.20 -4.36
CA LEU A 77 -9.83 -4.71 -4.19
C LEU A 77 -10.55 -4.85 -5.55
N VAL A 78 -10.40 -3.88 -6.45
CA VAL A 78 -10.88 -3.96 -7.83
C VAL A 78 -10.22 -5.14 -8.54
N TRP A 79 -8.91 -5.28 -8.41
CA TRP A 79 -8.13 -6.38 -8.98
C TRP A 79 -8.58 -7.76 -8.51
N MET A 80 -8.98 -7.89 -7.25
CA MET A 80 -9.46 -9.15 -6.68
C MET A 80 -10.92 -9.46 -7.05
N LYS A 81 -11.81 -8.45 -7.00
CA LYS A 81 -13.26 -8.68 -7.08
C LYS A 81 -13.82 -8.61 -8.50
N VAL A 82 -13.28 -7.75 -9.35
CA VAL A 82 -13.86 -7.49 -10.69
C VAL A 82 -13.70 -8.70 -11.61
N PRO A 83 -12.52 -9.32 -11.77
CA PRO A 83 -12.39 -10.50 -12.62
C PRO A 83 -13.28 -11.66 -12.19
N THR A 84 -13.39 -11.87 -10.86
CA THR A 84 -14.19 -12.99 -10.31
C THR A 84 -15.68 -12.77 -10.47
N ARG A 85 -16.14 -11.51 -10.47
CA ARG A 85 -17.58 -11.19 -10.52
C ARG A 85 -18.08 -10.96 -11.95
N PHE A 86 -17.27 -10.37 -12.80
CA PHE A 86 -17.65 -9.93 -14.15
C PHE A 86 -16.93 -10.69 -15.27
N GLY A 87 -16.02 -11.61 -14.96
CA GLY A 87 -15.24 -12.34 -15.97
C GLY A 87 -14.35 -11.44 -16.84
N THR A 88 -13.96 -10.28 -16.35
CA THR A 88 -13.16 -9.31 -17.12
C THR A 88 -11.75 -9.84 -17.39
N GLY A 89 -11.25 -9.58 -18.60
CA GLY A 89 -9.87 -9.88 -18.95
C GLY A 89 -8.87 -8.99 -18.22
N LEU A 90 -7.59 -9.40 -18.24
CA LEU A 90 -6.48 -8.74 -17.55
C LEU A 90 -6.39 -7.25 -17.87
N VAL A 91 -6.45 -6.87 -19.15
CA VAL A 91 -6.31 -5.48 -19.60
C VAL A 91 -7.45 -4.60 -19.09
N ALA A 92 -8.70 -5.08 -19.20
CA ALA A 92 -9.87 -4.34 -18.71
C ALA A 92 -9.81 -4.14 -17.19
N THR A 93 -9.41 -5.16 -16.44
CA THR A 93 -9.22 -5.07 -14.99
C THR A 93 -8.14 -4.07 -14.62
N MET A 94 -7.02 -4.06 -15.33
CA MET A 94 -5.91 -3.12 -15.12
C MET A 94 -6.37 -1.67 -15.36
N ILE A 95 -7.05 -1.41 -16.49
CA ILE A 95 -7.56 -0.07 -16.81
C ILE A 95 -8.55 0.40 -15.73
N LEU A 96 -9.50 -0.46 -15.34
CA LEU A 96 -10.48 -0.12 -14.31
C LEU A 96 -9.82 0.15 -12.96
N SER A 97 -8.83 -0.66 -12.57
CA SER A 97 -8.08 -0.44 -11.33
C SER A 97 -7.34 0.89 -11.32
N LEU A 98 -6.71 1.25 -12.45
CA LEU A 98 -6.03 2.53 -12.60
C LEU A 98 -7.00 3.71 -12.59
N LEU A 99 -8.17 3.59 -13.22
CA LEU A 99 -9.20 4.62 -13.18
C LEU A 99 -9.72 4.85 -11.75
N VAL A 100 -10.00 3.78 -11.01
CA VAL A 100 -10.42 3.89 -9.61
C VAL A 100 -9.31 4.51 -8.77
N TRP A 101 -8.06 4.08 -8.95
CA TRP A 101 -6.90 4.63 -8.27
C TRP A 101 -6.75 6.13 -8.51
N ALA A 102 -6.76 6.55 -9.77
CA ALA A 102 -6.62 7.96 -10.15
C ALA A 102 -7.78 8.82 -9.63
N SER A 103 -9.02 8.35 -9.80
CA SER A 103 -10.22 9.08 -9.37
C SER A 103 -10.26 9.29 -7.86
N VAL A 104 -10.08 8.21 -7.09
CA VAL A 104 -10.10 8.29 -5.61
C VAL A 104 -8.90 9.07 -5.10
N GLY A 105 -7.72 8.91 -5.71
CA GLY A 105 -6.54 9.69 -5.38
C GLY A 105 -6.75 11.18 -5.57
N THR A 106 -7.30 11.58 -6.72
CA THR A 106 -7.61 12.99 -7.01
C THR A 106 -8.64 13.57 -6.05
N ILE A 107 -9.74 12.86 -5.81
CA ILE A 107 -10.79 13.28 -4.85
C ILE A 107 -10.21 13.40 -3.44
N GLY A 108 -9.39 12.44 -3.03
CA GLY A 108 -8.76 12.44 -1.70
C GLY A 108 -7.77 13.58 -1.51
N LEU A 109 -6.96 13.90 -2.52
CA LEU A 109 -6.05 15.05 -2.48
C LEU A 109 -6.82 16.38 -2.44
N TYR A 110 -7.91 16.49 -3.21
CA TYR A 110 -8.78 17.66 -3.14
C TYR A 110 -9.40 17.81 -1.73
N GLY A 111 -9.86 16.70 -1.14
CA GLY A 111 -10.35 16.66 0.23
C GLY A 111 -9.30 17.09 1.27
N ALA A 112 -8.06 16.62 1.12
CA ALA A 112 -6.95 17.03 1.99
C ALA A 112 -6.66 18.54 1.90
N ASN A 113 -6.70 19.11 0.69
CA ASN A 113 -6.53 20.55 0.50
C ASN A 113 -7.67 21.36 1.14
N LEU A 114 -8.93 20.92 1.00
CA LEU A 114 -10.08 21.57 1.65
C LEU A 114 -9.99 21.54 3.18
N VAL A 115 -9.50 20.44 3.75
CA VAL A 115 -9.28 20.31 5.21
C VAL A 115 -8.28 21.36 5.68
N GLN A 116 -7.20 21.55 4.92
CA GLN A 116 -6.17 22.55 5.22
C GLN A 116 -6.71 23.98 5.09
N GLU A 117 -7.41 24.30 4.00
CA GLU A 117 -8.00 25.63 3.76
C GLU A 117 -9.00 26.03 4.86
N LYS A 118 -9.75 25.06 5.38
CA LYS A 118 -10.72 25.29 6.47
C LYS A 118 -10.11 25.28 7.87
N GLY A 119 -8.80 25.09 8.00
CA GLY A 119 -8.11 25.01 9.29
C GLY A 119 -8.53 23.79 10.13
N LEU A 120 -9.06 22.74 9.49
CA LEU A 120 -9.41 21.50 10.16
C LEU A 120 -8.15 20.68 10.47
N SER A 121 -8.23 19.84 11.50
CA SER A 121 -7.09 19.00 11.89
C SER A 121 -6.75 17.97 10.82
N GLU A 122 -5.58 18.09 10.23
CA GLU A 122 -5.03 17.11 9.27
C GLU A 122 -4.91 15.71 9.90
N LEU A 123 -4.61 15.66 11.20
CA LEU A 123 -4.57 14.41 11.95
C LEU A 123 -5.93 13.71 11.97
N SER A 124 -7.01 14.47 12.21
CA SER A 124 -8.38 13.91 12.23
C SER A 124 -8.77 13.36 10.86
N PHE A 125 -8.38 14.01 9.77
CA PHE A 125 -8.60 13.54 8.42
C PHE A 125 -7.82 12.24 8.15
N GLY A 126 -6.54 12.18 8.51
CA GLY A 126 -5.72 10.98 8.41
C GLY A 126 -6.27 9.79 9.21
N LEU A 127 -6.75 10.04 10.44
CA LEU A 127 -7.37 9.01 11.28
C LEU A 127 -8.69 8.51 10.70
N LEU A 128 -9.51 9.38 10.11
CA LEU A 128 -10.73 8.98 9.41
C LEU A 128 -10.43 8.05 8.24
N LEU A 129 -9.44 8.40 7.41
CA LEU A 129 -9.01 7.57 6.28
C LEU A 129 -8.46 6.22 6.76
N LEU A 130 -7.71 6.21 7.85
CA LEU A 130 -7.21 4.98 8.47
C LEU A 130 -8.34 4.09 8.96
N LEU A 131 -9.36 4.68 9.60
CA LEU A 131 -10.55 3.94 10.04
C LEU A 131 -11.28 3.31 8.86
N ILE A 132 -11.50 4.07 7.78
CA ILE A 132 -12.11 3.56 6.54
C ILE A 132 -11.28 2.40 5.97
N LEU A 133 -9.97 2.53 5.95
CA LEU A 133 -9.05 1.49 5.47
C LEU A 133 -9.17 0.20 6.31
N ILE A 134 -9.22 0.31 7.64
CA ILE A 134 -9.37 -0.83 8.55
C ILE A 134 -10.72 -1.52 8.31
N LEU A 135 -11.82 -0.76 8.24
CA LEU A 135 -13.15 -1.31 7.98
C LEU A 135 -13.24 -2.01 6.62
N LEU A 136 -12.63 -1.42 5.59
CA LEU A 136 -12.53 -2.01 4.26
C LEU A 136 -11.73 -3.32 4.28
N GLY A 137 -10.63 -3.35 5.03
CA GLY A 137 -9.80 -4.55 5.21
C GLY A 137 -10.56 -5.67 5.90
N ILE A 138 -11.27 -5.38 6.99
CA ILE A 138 -12.10 -6.33 7.72
C ILE A 138 -13.20 -6.89 6.79
N TRP A 139 -13.93 -6.01 6.12
CA TRP A 139 -14.98 -6.41 5.18
C TRP A 139 -14.43 -7.28 4.04
N SER A 140 -13.32 -6.91 3.45
CA SER A 140 -12.69 -7.67 2.36
C SER A 140 -12.24 -9.06 2.81
N THR A 141 -11.67 -9.20 4.02
CA THR A 141 -11.21 -10.49 4.55
C THR A 141 -12.36 -11.42 4.90
N TRP A 142 -13.48 -10.89 5.42
CA TRP A 142 -14.66 -11.68 5.72
C TRP A 142 -15.37 -12.23 4.47
N THR A 143 -15.33 -11.48 3.38
CA THR A 143 -16.02 -11.85 2.14
C THR A 143 -15.15 -12.66 1.17
N SER A 144 -13.89 -12.90 1.50
CA SER A 144 -12.95 -13.59 0.62
C SER A 144 -12.69 -15.03 1.07
N ALA A 145 -12.71 -15.95 0.10
CA ALA A 145 -12.30 -17.33 0.34
C ALA A 145 -10.81 -17.40 0.76
N PRO A 146 -10.43 -18.38 1.60
CA PRO A 146 -9.01 -18.56 1.96
C PRO A 146 -8.16 -18.77 0.72
N ALA A 147 -7.09 -18.00 0.57
CA ALA A 147 -6.15 -18.19 -0.52
C ALA A 147 -5.49 -19.57 -0.42
N PRO A 148 -5.36 -20.32 -1.52
CA PRO A 148 -4.67 -21.61 -1.52
C PRO A 148 -3.22 -21.41 -1.09
N LYS A 149 -2.73 -22.31 -0.23
CA LYS A 149 -1.30 -22.33 0.13
C LYS A 149 -0.48 -22.64 -1.12
N GLY A 150 0.54 -21.84 -1.38
CA GLY A 150 1.45 -22.07 -2.51
C GLY A 150 2.06 -23.48 -2.44
N LYS A 151 1.89 -24.26 -3.50
CA LYS A 151 2.40 -25.66 -3.59
C LYS A 151 3.88 -25.74 -3.94
N HIS A 152 4.50 -24.65 -4.37
CA HIS A 152 5.89 -24.66 -4.84
C HIS A 152 6.81 -23.93 -3.86
N ARG A 153 7.79 -24.67 -3.34
CA ARG A 153 8.94 -24.09 -2.64
C ARG A 153 9.79 -23.35 -3.69
N VAL A 154 9.72 -22.04 -3.70
CA VAL A 154 10.54 -21.23 -4.60
C VAL A 154 12.00 -21.34 -4.15
N ARG A 155 12.89 -21.63 -5.10
CA ARG A 155 14.34 -21.70 -4.81
C ARG A 155 14.82 -20.31 -4.36
N PRO A 156 15.71 -20.21 -3.35
CA PRO A 156 16.16 -18.93 -2.79
C PRO A 156 16.71 -17.96 -3.85
N PHE A 157 17.28 -18.48 -4.92
CA PHE A 157 17.79 -17.67 -6.02
C PHE A 157 16.68 -16.93 -6.81
N VAL A 158 15.49 -17.54 -6.92
CA VAL A 158 14.33 -16.92 -7.58
C VAL A 158 13.70 -15.83 -6.70
N LEU A 159 13.81 -15.94 -5.37
CA LEU A 159 13.37 -14.93 -4.41
C LEU A 159 14.19 -13.65 -4.54
N ILE A 160 15.51 -13.77 -4.68
CA ILE A 160 16.43 -12.63 -4.87
C ILE A 160 16.15 -11.93 -6.22
N ALA A 161 15.91 -12.72 -7.28
CA ALA A 161 15.62 -12.17 -8.62
C ALA A 161 14.23 -11.48 -8.72
N ARG A 162 13.29 -11.76 -7.79
CA ARG A 162 11.96 -11.13 -7.76
C ARG A 162 11.89 -9.91 -6.84
N GLY A 163 12.84 -9.74 -5.94
CA GLY A 163 12.91 -8.63 -5.00
C GLY A 163 13.80 -7.46 -5.45
N GLY A 164 14.40 -7.56 -6.65
CA GLY A 164 15.29 -6.54 -7.22
C GLY A 164 14.62 -5.63 -8.23
#